data_4691fffdcb7931f5113889b703e92962
#
_entry.id   4691fffdcb7931f5113889b703e92962
#
_cell.length_a   1.000
_cell.length_b   1.000
_cell.length_c   1.000
_cell.angle_alpha   90.00
_cell.angle_beta   90.00
_cell.angle_gamma   90.00
#
_symmetry.space_group_name_H-M   'P 1'
#
loop_
_entity.id
_entity.type
_entity.pdbx_description
1 polymer ?
#
loop_
_entity_poly.entity_id
_entity_poly.type
_entity_poly.pdbx_seq_one_letter_code
_entity_poly.pdbx_strand_id
1 'polypeptide(L)'
;EEMVSSILGQPAFASRNFCKCRIGKGGAIRNWKPMTHIRALPAYLVQRFHGWRATTYQDNKAWFRRLAQSGQHPRAMVISCCDSRVHVTSIFGADEGEFFIHRNVANLVPPYSPDGTYHGTSAAVEYAVTSLGVAHIVVLGHSNCGGVKSCHDMCAGDAPELEAKSSFVGRWMDILRPGYARVSHLPPAEIVQALEKQAVLVSLENLMTFPFVNDAVLDDRLTLHGLWTNTGEGGLEQFDASRGEFHAV
;
A
#
# COMPACT_ATOMS: atom_id res chain seq x y z
N GLU A 1 51.64 -8.98 -3.82
CA GLU A 1 51.85 -7.89 -4.73
C GLU A 1 50.93 -8.10 -5.93
N GLU A 2 50.07 -7.14 -6.21
CA GLU A 2 49.08 -7.14 -7.29
C GLU A 2 48.02 -8.22 -7.26
N MET A 3 46.84 -7.82 -6.74
CA MET A 3 45.51 -8.04 -7.29
C MET A 3 44.43 -7.85 -6.21
N VAL A 4 44.13 -6.60 -5.86
CA VAL A 4 42.84 -6.25 -5.23
C VAL A 4 42.49 -4.84 -5.69
N SER A 5 41.89 -4.74 -6.85
CA SER A 5 41.27 -3.48 -7.30
C SER A 5 40.34 -3.79 -8.46
N SER A 6 39.11 -4.08 -8.19
CA SER A 6 37.98 -3.82 -9.10
C SER A 6 36.67 -4.44 -8.58
N ILE A 7 36.05 -3.83 -7.59
CA ILE A 7 34.60 -3.95 -7.39
C ILE A 7 34.12 -2.61 -6.77
N LEU A 8 33.91 -1.62 -7.58
CA LEU A 8 33.07 -0.45 -7.26
C LEU A 8 32.70 0.24 -8.59
N GLY A 9 31.66 -0.29 -9.21
CA GLY A 9 31.03 0.28 -10.39
C GLY A 9 29.53 0.20 -10.25
N GLN A 10 28.96 0.96 -9.32
CA GLN A 10 27.53 1.27 -9.39
C GLN A 10 27.35 2.37 -10.43
N PRO A 11 26.41 2.21 -11.40
CA PRO A 11 26.11 3.31 -12.32
C PRO A 11 25.40 4.41 -11.54
N ALA A 12 26.07 5.55 -11.44
CA ALA A 12 25.46 6.80 -11.00
C ALA A 12 24.21 7.06 -11.85
N PHE A 13 23.07 7.16 -11.21
CA PHE A 13 21.84 7.68 -11.80
C PHE A 13 22.14 9.08 -12.31
N ALA A 14 22.32 9.20 -13.64
CA ALA A 14 22.51 10.46 -14.30
C ALA A 14 21.34 11.39 -13.97
N SER A 15 21.65 12.48 -13.33
CA SER A 15 20.74 13.59 -13.04
C SER A 15 20.11 14.10 -14.34
N ARG A 16 18.95 13.55 -14.71
CA ARG A 16 18.11 14.13 -15.74
C ARG A 16 17.35 15.30 -15.14
N ASN A 17 17.69 16.48 -15.61
CA ASN A 17 17.02 17.77 -15.48
C ASN A 17 15.69 17.76 -14.71
N PHE A 18 15.77 17.84 -13.39
CA PHE A 18 14.66 18.35 -12.60
C PHE A 18 14.45 19.81 -13.02
N CYS A 19 13.27 20.09 -13.53
CA CYS A 19 12.81 21.44 -13.79
C CYS A 19 13.04 22.29 -12.53
N LYS A 20 14.07 23.18 -12.58
CA LYS A 20 14.36 24.09 -11.48
C LYS A 20 13.24 25.12 -11.38
N CYS A 21 12.14 24.78 -10.72
CA CYS A 21 11.21 25.78 -10.23
C CYS A 21 11.94 26.67 -9.22
N ARG A 22 12.43 27.83 -9.65
CA ARG A 22 12.96 28.86 -8.75
C ARG A 22 11.79 29.43 -7.94
N ILE A 23 11.67 28.99 -6.69
CA ILE A 23 10.82 29.65 -5.70
C ILE A 23 11.47 30.98 -5.39
N GLY A 24 10.87 32.10 -5.83
CA GLY A 24 11.33 33.42 -5.48
C GLY A 24 11.13 33.69 -3.98
N LYS A 25 11.92 34.56 -3.39
CA LYS A 25 11.71 35.07 -2.03
C LYS A 25 10.30 35.67 -1.95
N GLY A 26 9.34 34.92 -1.35
CA GLY A 26 7.94 35.29 -1.29
C GLY A 26 6.94 34.18 -1.66
N GLY A 27 7.38 32.98 -2.02
CA GLY A 27 6.52 31.78 -2.12
C GLY A 27 5.57 31.71 -3.32
N ALA A 28 5.51 32.70 -4.21
CA ALA A 28 4.64 32.68 -5.37
C ALA A 28 5.26 31.88 -6.52
N ILE A 29 4.51 30.90 -7.05
CA ILE A 29 4.90 30.14 -8.24
C ILE A 29 4.73 31.05 -9.45
N ARG A 30 5.82 31.33 -10.17
CA ARG A 30 5.76 32.13 -11.40
C ARG A 30 4.94 31.38 -12.46
N ASN A 31 4.02 32.07 -13.12
CA ASN A 31 3.10 31.55 -14.13
C ASN A 31 1.97 30.66 -13.56
N TRP A 32 1.64 30.80 -12.28
CA TRP A 32 0.51 30.13 -11.68
C TRP A 32 -0.80 30.65 -12.27
N LYS A 33 -1.59 29.78 -12.88
CA LYS A 33 -2.97 30.10 -13.27
C LYS A 33 -3.87 29.84 -12.06
N PRO A 34 -4.69 30.82 -11.62
CA PRO A 34 -5.59 30.60 -10.50
C PRO A 34 -6.52 29.41 -10.73
N MET A 35 -6.54 28.48 -9.80
CA MET A 35 -7.48 27.37 -9.78
C MET A 35 -8.63 27.73 -8.83
N THR A 36 -9.71 28.26 -9.37
CA THR A 36 -10.85 28.82 -8.60
C THR A 36 -11.62 27.78 -7.78
N HIS A 37 -11.43 26.50 -8.10
CA HIS A 37 -12.05 25.38 -7.38
C HIS A 37 -11.24 24.91 -6.14
N ILE A 38 -10.01 25.38 -5.96
CA ILE A 38 -9.23 25.09 -4.76
C ILE A 38 -9.65 26.03 -3.64
N ARG A 39 -9.94 25.47 -2.48
CA ARG A 39 -10.37 26.20 -1.28
C ARG A 39 -9.37 26.04 -0.14
N ALA A 40 -9.44 26.94 0.82
CA ALA A 40 -8.73 26.81 2.07
C ALA A 40 -9.19 25.55 2.82
N LEU A 41 -8.30 25.01 3.68
CA LEU A 41 -8.63 23.86 4.53
C LEU A 41 -9.83 24.20 5.45
N PRO A 42 -10.73 23.24 5.70
CA PRO A 42 -11.74 23.36 6.72
C PRO A 42 -11.14 23.67 8.10
N ALA A 43 -11.80 24.53 8.87
CA ALA A 43 -11.28 25.00 10.16
C ALA A 43 -10.93 23.86 11.12
N TYR A 44 -11.72 22.79 11.15
CA TYR A 44 -11.46 21.64 12.02
C TYR A 44 -10.13 20.92 11.69
N LEU A 45 -9.72 20.85 10.43
CA LEU A 45 -8.44 20.26 10.02
C LEU A 45 -7.28 21.18 10.44
N VAL A 46 -7.45 22.50 10.32
CA VAL A 46 -6.47 23.48 10.79
C VAL A 46 -6.27 23.36 12.30
N GLN A 47 -7.36 23.28 13.08
CA GLN A 47 -7.32 23.10 14.53
C GLN A 47 -6.60 21.79 14.92
N ARG A 48 -6.92 20.66 14.27
CA ARG A 48 -6.26 19.38 14.51
C ARG A 48 -4.77 19.42 14.21
N PHE A 49 -4.37 20.06 13.10
CA PHE A 49 -2.95 20.27 12.79
C PHE A 49 -2.23 21.08 13.85
N HIS A 50 -2.83 22.17 14.34
CA HIS A 50 -2.24 22.96 15.41
C HIS A 50 -2.13 22.18 16.73
N GLY A 51 -3.15 21.37 17.06
CA GLY A 51 -3.12 20.47 18.21
C GLY A 51 -1.97 19.47 18.11
N TRP A 52 -1.89 18.72 17.01
CA TRP A 52 -0.79 17.79 16.76
C TRP A 52 0.60 18.47 16.83
N ARG A 53 0.72 19.66 16.24
CA ARG A 53 1.97 20.41 16.23
C ARG A 53 2.37 20.89 17.63
N ALA A 54 1.40 21.23 18.47
CA ALA A 54 1.63 21.71 19.84
C ALA A 54 1.94 20.61 20.85
N THR A 55 1.54 19.36 20.55
CA THR A 55 1.72 18.18 21.41
C THR A 55 2.68 17.19 20.76
N THR A 56 2.17 16.21 20.03
CA THR A 56 2.93 15.08 19.47
C THR A 56 4.21 15.49 18.72
N TYR A 57 4.14 16.53 17.88
CA TYR A 57 5.33 17.00 17.17
C TYR A 57 6.37 17.63 18.11
N GLN A 58 5.94 18.43 19.10
CA GLN A 58 6.89 19.06 20.04
C GLN A 58 7.55 18.01 20.93
N ASP A 59 6.79 17.05 21.43
CA ASP A 59 7.29 15.98 22.29
C ASP A 59 8.32 15.10 21.57
N ASN A 60 8.10 14.86 20.26
CA ASN A 60 8.93 14.00 19.41
C ASN A 60 9.80 14.78 18.41
N LYS A 61 10.02 16.08 18.60
CA LYS A 61 10.68 16.97 17.63
C LYS A 61 12.09 16.51 17.22
N ALA A 62 12.85 15.96 18.14
CA ALA A 62 14.19 15.44 17.86
C ALA A 62 14.14 14.22 16.93
N TRP A 63 13.15 13.35 17.13
CA TRP A 63 12.89 12.19 16.30
C TRP A 63 12.49 12.59 14.86
N PHE A 64 11.49 13.47 14.70
CA PHE A 64 11.07 13.98 13.40
C PHE A 64 12.23 14.65 12.63
N ARG A 65 13.07 15.42 13.32
CA ARG A 65 14.26 16.03 12.71
C ARG A 65 15.26 14.99 12.22
N ARG A 66 15.50 13.93 13.01
CA ARG A 66 16.38 12.84 12.62
C ARG A 66 15.83 12.11 11.39
N LEU A 67 14.55 11.74 11.37
CA LEU A 67 13.92 11.10 10.21
C LEU A 67 14.03 11.97 8.94
N ALA A 68 13.82 13.29 9.08
CA ALA A 68 13.93 14.21 7.94
C ALA A 68 15.38 14.33 7.40
N GLN A 69 16.39 14.14 8.24
CA GLN A 69 17.80 14.24 7.84
C GLN A 69 18.37 12.92 7.31
N SER A 70 18.00 11.80 7.93
CA SER A 70 18.53 10.47 7.58
C SER A 70 17.79 9.79 6.43
N GLY A 71 16.64 10.34 5.98
CA GLY A 71 15.75 9.65 5.05
C GLY A 71 14.92 8.57 5.73
N GLN A 72 14.22 7.76 4.93
CA GLN A 72 13.39 6.65 5.42
C GLN A 72 14.12 5.32 5.25
N HIS A 73 14.04 4.48 6.28
CA HIS A 73 14.57 3.12 6.30
C HIS A 73 13.53 2.17 6.91
N PRO A 74 12.36 2.00 6.26
CA PRO A 74 11.31 1.15 6.78
C PRO A 74 11.75 -0.32 6.77
N ARG A 75 11.38 -1.07 7.81
CA ARG A 75 11.63 -2.51 7.88
C ARG A 75 10.69 -3.32 7.00
N ALA A 76 9.48 -2.82 6.85
CA ALA A 76 8.43 -3.49 6.11
C ALA A 76 7.64 -2.52 5.22
N MET A 77 7.14 -3.04 4.10
CA MET A 77 6.03 -2.44 3.37
C MET A 77 4.73 -3.05 3.86
N VAL A 78 3.71 -2.21 4.09
CA VAL A 78 2.35 -2.70 4.39
C VAL A 78 1.40 -2.22 3.31
N ILE A 79 0.73 -3.17 2.65
CA ILE A 79 -0.32 -2.91 1.66
C ILE A 79 -1.66 -3.16 2.34
N SER A 80 -2.46 -2.10 2.53
CA SER A 80 -3.73 -2.16 3.25
C SER A 80 -4.86 -1.44 2.53
N CYS A 81 -6.09 -1.63 3.02
CA CYS A 81 -7.24 -0.94 2.46
C CYS A 81 -7.23 0.57 2.77
N CYS A 82 -7.82 1.38 1.86
CA CYS A 82 -8.14 2.79 2.08
C CYS A 82 -9.24 3.01 3.12
N ASP A 83 -9.90 1.97 3.61
CA ASP A 83 -10.99 2.06 4.58
C ASP A 83 -10.54 2.85 5.82
N SER A 84 -11.32 3.86 6.20
CA SER A 84 -10.98 4.78 7.28
C SER A 84 -10.90 4.15 8.66
N ARG A 85 -11.42 2.94 8.83
CA ARG A 85 -11.37 2.15 10.06
C ARG A 85 -10.06 1.37 10.20
N VAL A 86 -9.31 1.18 9.11
CA VAL A 86 -8.03 0.46 9.12
C VAL A 86 -6.89 1.47 9.25
N HIS A 87 -6.13 1.38 10.33
CA HIS A 87 -5.00 2.25 10.58
C HIS A 87 -3.77 1.42 10.98
N VAL A 88 -2.90 1.14 10.00
CA VAL A 88 -1.76 0.22 10.13
C VAL A 88 -0.88 0.53 11.34
N THR A 89 -0.48 1.79 11.50
CA THR A 89 0.40 2.19 12.61
C THR A 89 -0.25 1.99 13.98
N SER A 90 -1.57 2.19 14.09
CA SER A 90 -2.30 1.94 15.33
C SER A 90 -2.43 0.45 15.66
N ILE A 91 -2.67 -0.39 14.63
CA ILE A 91 -2.81 -1.85 14.82
C ILE A 91 -1.52 -2.46 15.37
N PHE A 92 -0.36 -1.99 14.89
CA PHE A 92 0.94 -2.51 15.29
C PHE A 92 1.67 -1.66 16.34
N GLY A 93 1.07 -0.56 16.82
CA GLY A 93 1.74 0.36 17.74
C GLY A 93 3.04 0.93 17.18
N ALA A 94 3.10 1.13 15.86
CA ALA A 94 4.32 1.49 15.15
C ALA A 94 4.59 2.99 15.17
N ASP A 95 5.87 3.36 15.28
CA ASP A 95 6.33 4.74 15.19
C ASP A 95 6.46 5.20 13.73
N GLU A 96 6.58 6.52 13.54
CA GLU A 96 6.84 7.11 12.23
C GLU A 96 8.18 6.64 11.66
N GLY A 97 8.16 6.17 10.42
CA GLY A 97 9.35 5.69 9.71
C GLY A 97 9.56 4.18 9.73
N GLU A 98 8.80 3.42 10.54
CA GLU A 98 8.93 1.95 10.61
C GLU A 98 8.36 1.24 9.40
N PHE A 99 7.26 1.75 8.83
CA PHE A 99 6.59 1.13 7.70
C PHE A 99 6.54 2.03 6.47
N PHE A 100 6.74 1.45 5.30
CA PHE A 100 6.37 2.03 4.02
C PHE A 100 4.94 1.59 3.69
N ILE A 101 3.98 2.51 3.88
CA ILE A 101 2.55 2.16 3.82
C ILE A 101 1.97 2.55 2.47
N HIS A 102 1.42 1.56 1.75
CA HIS A 102 0.62 1.75 0.55
C HIS A 102 -0.84 1.38 0.85
N ARG A 103 -1.77 2.24 0.45
CA ARG A 103 -3.20 2.00 0.67
C ARG A 103 -3.97 2.13 -0.65
N ASN A 104 -4.83 1.14 -0.91
CA ASN A 104 -5.70 1.15 -2.08
C ASN A 104 -7.06 0.52 -1.73
N VAL A 105 -8.00 0.46 -2.66
CA VAL A 105 -9.29 -0.19 -2.43
C VAL A 105 -9.08 -1.70 -2.31
N ALA A 106 -9.52 -2.29 -1.18
CA ALA A 106 -9.46 -3.73 -0.89
C ALA A 106 -8.05 -4.35 -0.82
N ASN A 107 -7.01 -3.57 -0.47
CA ASN A 107 -5.62 -4.07 -0.31
C ASN A 107 -5.08 -4.92 -1.46
N LEU A 108 -5.55 -4.68 -2.68
CA LEU A 108 -5.23 -5.49 -3.85
C LEU A 108 -3.87 -5.12 -4.47
N VAL A 109 -3.18 -6.13 -4.95
CA VAL A 109 -2.01 -5.99 -5.81
C VAL A 109 -2.38 -6.54 -7.18
N PRO A 110 -2.25 -5.76 -8.27
CA PRO A 110 -2.45 -6.29 -9.63
C PRO A 110 -1.31 -7.24 -9.99
N PRO A 111 -1.52 -8.17 -10.93
CA PRO A 111 -0.41 -8.96 -11.47
C PRO A 111 0.61 -8.05 -12.18
N TYR A 112 1.85 -8.52 -12.30
CA TYR A 112 2.88 -7.82 -13.06
C TYR A 112 2.46 -7.63 -14.51
N SER A 113 2.36 -6.37 -14.94
CA SER A 113 2.02 -5.98 -16.31
C SER A 113 2.72 -4.66 -16.64
N PRO A 114 3.94 -4.69 -17.22
CA PRO A 114 4.73 -3.48 -17.46
C PRO A 114 4.20 -2.61 -18.61
N ASP A 115 3.31 -3.15 -19.44
CA ASP A 115 2.85 -2.50 -20.69
C ASP A 115 1.79 -1.41 -20.47
N GLY A 116 1.36 -1.19 -19.23
CA GLY A 116 0.37 -0.18 -18.89
C GLY A 116 0.98 1.17 -18.51
N THR A 117 0.11 2.11 -18.14
CA THR A 117 0.47 3.45 -17.66
C THR A 117 -0.13 3.70 -16.28
N TYR A 118 0.60 4.43 -15.42
CA TYR A 118 0.12 4.88 -14.10
C TYR A 118 -0.18 3.77 -13.08
N HIS A 119 0.73 2.82 -12.93
CA HIS A 119 0.63 1.68 -12.00
C HIS A 119 1.08 2.07 -10.57
N GLY A 120 0.23 2.76 -9.81
CA GLY A 120 0.59 3.27 -8.49
C GLY A 120 1.00 2.19 -7.48
N THR A 121 0.27 1.06 -7.44
CA THR A 121 0.60 -0.06 -6.54
C THR A 121 1.90 -0.74 -6.97
N SER A 122 2.07 -1.03 -8.26
CA SER A 122 3.27 -1.67 -8.80
C SER A 122 4.52 -0.81 -8.55
N ALA A 123 4.42 0.51 -8.76
CA ALA A 123 5.52 1.45 -8.48
C ALA A 123 5.87 1.50 -6.98
N ALA A 124 4.89 1.42 -6.09
CA ALA A 124 5.14 1.37 -4.65
C ALA A 124 5.86 0.08 -4.25
N VAL A 125 5.45 -1.08 -4.80
CA VAL A 125 6.11 -2.38 -4.58
C VAL A 125 7.54 -2.36 -5.09
N GLU A 126 7.77 -1.89 -6.33
CA GLU A 126 9.11 -1.75 -6.90
C GLU A 126 10.00 -0.88 -6.02
N TYR A 127 9.53 0.29 -5.63
CA TYR A 127 10.31 1.20 -4.79
C TYR A 127 10.65 0.61 -3.42
N ALA A 128 9.70 -0.09 -2.79
CA ALA A 128 9.92 -0.75 -1.51
C ALA A 128 11.01 -1.83 -1.59
N VAL A 129 10.97 -2.68 -2.62
CA VAL A 129 11.89 -3.80 -2.76
C VAL A 129 13.25 -3.36 -3.30
N THR A 130 13.27 -2.55 -4.37
CA THR A 130 14.51 -2.24 -5.09
C THR A 130 15.26 -1.04 -4.53
N SER A 131 14.55 -0.04 -4.00
CA SER A 131 15.16 1.21 -3.52
C SER A 131 15.28 1.28 -2.00
N LEU A 132 14.26 0.81 -1.27
CA LEU A 132 14.26 0.82 0.21
C LEU A 132 14.81 -0.48 0.80
N GLY A 133 14.78 -1.58 0.06
CA GLY A 133 15.29 -2.88 0.52
C GLY A 133 14.54 -3.40 1.75
N VAL A 134 13.20 -3.27 1.76
CA VAL A 134 12.39 -3.77 2.88
C VAL A 134 12.56 -5.29 3.05
N ALA A 135 12.65 -5.77 4.28
CA ALA A 135 12.76 -7.20 4.56
C ALA A 135 11.42 -7.94 4.52
N HIS A 136 10.31 -7.20 4.61
CA HIS A 136 8.97 -7.78 4.68
C HIS A 136 7.98 -7.01 3.82
N ILE A 137 7.05 -7.73 3.16
CA ILE A 137 5.81 -7.15 2.63
C ILE A 137 4.64 -7.81 3.33
N VAL A 138 3.79 -7.00 3.92
CA VAL A 138 2.56 -7.42 4.61
C VAL A 138 1.36 -6.97 3.78
N VAL A 139 0.49 -7.91 3.41
CA VAL A 139 -0.83 -7.61 2.85
C VAL A 139 -1.85 -7.73 3.98
N LEU A 140 -2.49 -6.63 4.34
CA LEU A 140 -3.44 -6.54 5.45
C LEU A 140 -4.86 -6.32 4.93
N GLY A 141 -5.66 -7.38 4.93
CA GLY A 141 -7.11 -7.35 4.72
C GLY A 141 -7.87 -7.00 5.99
N HIS A 142 -9.18 -6.78 5.86
CA HIS A 142 -10.02 -6.46 7.01
C HIS A 142 -11.47 -6.86 6.82
N SER A 143 -12.21 -7.01 7.95
CA SER A 143 -13.63 -7.32 7.95
C SER A 143 -14.49 -6.17 7.40
N ASN A 144 -15.62 -6.52 6.80
CA ASN A 144 -16.61 -5.59 6.24
C ASN A 144 -16.00 -4.60 5.21
N CYS A 145 -15.10 -5.09 4.36
CA CYS A 145 -14.46 -4.28 3.32
C CYS A 145 -15.45 -3.92 2.21
N GLY A 146 -15.72 -2.62 2.04
CA GLY A 146 -16.64 -2.14 1.00
C GLY A 146 -16.17 -2.47 -0.42
N GLY A 147 -14.86 -2.43 -0.68
CA GLY A 147 -14.30 -2.82 -1.99
C GLY A 147 -14.50 -4.31 -2.29
N VAL A 148 -14.29 -5.19 -1.31
CA VAL A 148 -14.53 -6.62 -1.45
C VAL A 148 -16.02 -6.91 -1.69
N LYS A 149 -16.89 -6.22 -0.94
CA LYS A 149 -18.34 -6.32 -1.17
C LYS A 149 -18.71 -5.87 -2.59
N SER A 150 -18.12 -4.79 -3.11
CA SER A 150 -18.33 -4.35 -4.49
C SER A 150 -17.92 -5.41 -5.51
N CYS A 151 -16.82 -6.14 -5.28
CA CYS A 151 -16.44 -7.26 -6.13
C CYS A 151 -17.48 -8.39 -6.07
N HIS A 152 -17.94 -8.74 -4.88
CA HIS A 152 -19.00 -9.74 -4.70
C HIS A 152 -20.25 -9.35 -5.49
N ASP A 153 -20.78 -8.15 -5.26
CA ASP A 153 -22.03 -7.67 -5.88
C ASP A 153 -21.90 -7.60 -7.42
N MET A 154 -20.73 -7.17 -7.92
CA MET A 154 -20.43 -7.17 -9.35
C MET A 154 -20.44 -8.58 -9.94
N CYS A 155 -19.79 -9.54 -9.28
CA CYS A 155 -19.73 -10.92 -9.75
C CYS A 155 -21.05 -11.68 -9.60
N ALA A 156 -21.88 -11.31 -8.62
CA ALA A 156 -23.24 -11.86 -8.41
C ALA A 156 -24.29 -11.26 -9.37
N GLY A 157 -23.93 -10.15 -10.06
CA GLY A 157 -24.87 -9.46 -10.96
C GLY A 157 -25.72 -8.40 -10.27
N ASP A 158 -25.47 -8.11 -8.99
CA ASP A 158 -26.23 -7.15 -8.16
C ASP A 158 -25.76 -5.69 -8.38
N ALA A 159 -24.61 -5.47 -9.02
CA ALA A 159 -24.04 -4.16 -9.31
C ALA A 159 -23.57 -4.06 -10.79
N PRO A 160 -24.49 -4.09 -11.76
CA PRO A 160 -24.15 -4.10 -13.20
C PRO A 160 -23.42 -2.82 -13.66
N GLU A 161 -23.58 -1.71 -12.97
CA GLU A 161 -22.86 -0.46 -13.24
C GLU A 161 -21.35 -0.57 -13.06
N LEU A 162 -20.88 -1.49 -12.22
CA LEU A 162 -19.45 -1.75 -12.01
C LEU A 162 -18.83 -2.49 -13.21
N GLU A 163 -19.61 -3.24 -13.98
CA GLU A 163 -19.17 -3.89 -15.23
C GLU A 163 -18.91 -2.90 -16.37
N ALA A 164 -19.33 -1.64 -16.22
CA ALA A 164 -19.13 -0.63 -17.24
C ALA A 164 -17.64 -0.36 -17.47
N LYS A 165 -17.22 -0.23 -18.74
CA LYS A 165 -15.83 0.07 -19.12
C LYS A 165 -15.29 1.38 -18.54
N SER A 166 -16.18 2.31 -18.18
CA SER A 166 -15.85 3.58 -17.53
C SER A 166 -15.69 3.48 -16.01
N SER A 167 -16.06 2.36 -15.38
CA SER A 167 -15.93 2.16 -13.94
C SER A 167 -14.47 1.90 -13.56
N PHE A 168 -13.86 2.83 -12.81
CA PHE A 168 -12.53 2.59 -12.23
C PHE A 168 -12.57 1.52 -11.13
N VAL A 169 -13.62 1.52 -10.31
CA VAL A 169 -13.80 0.53 -9.23
C VAL A 169 -13.99 -0.86 -9.82
N GLY A 170 -14.87 -1.02 -10.80
CA GLY A 170 -15.12 -2.32 -11.43
C GLY A 170 -13.85 -2.93 -12.02
N ARG A 171 -13.09 -2.15 -12.81
CA ARG A 171 -11.81 -2.60 -13.37
C ARG A 171 -10.78 -2.96 -12.30
N TRP A 172 -10.80 -2.25 -11.18
CA TRP A 172 -9.92 -2.56 -10.07
C TRP A 172 -10.35 -3.86 -9.37
N MET A 173 -11.66 -4.08 -9.24
CA MET A 173 -12.22 -5.31 -8.67
C MET A 173 -12.01 -6.55 -9.55
N ASP A 174 -11.76 -6.38 -10.86
CA ASP A 174 -11.41 -7.50 -11.74
C ASP A 174 -10.18 -8.29 -11.23
N ILE A 175 -9.28 -7.64 -10.51
CA ILE A 175 -8.13 -8.29 -9.87
C ILE A 175 -8.59 -9.39 -8.89
N LEU A 176 -9.73 -9.21 -8.25
CA LEU A 176 -10.24 -10.12 -7.21
C LEU A 176 -11.19 -11.19 -7.76
N ARG A 177 -11.60 -11.14 -9.04
CA ARG A 177 -12.47 -12.18 -9.65
C ARG A 177 -11.97 -13.62 -9.45
N PRO A 178 -10.67 -13.94 -9.57
CA PRO A 178 -10.19 -15.28 -9.25
C PRO A 178 -10.47 -15.70 -7.82
N GLY A 179 -10.38 -14.77 -6.87
CA GLY A 179 -10.73 -14.99 -5.46
C GLY A 179 -12.22 -15.29 -5.28
N TYR A 180 -13.10 -14.53 -5.97
CA TYR A 180 -14.53 -14.79 -5.94
C TYR A 180 -14.88 -16.20 -6.47
N ALA A 181 -14.28 -16.62 -7.57
CA ALA A 181 -14.50 -17.95 -8.13
C ALA A 181 -14.16 -19.08 -7.13
N ARG A 182 -13.19 -18.87 -6.24
CA ARG A 182 -12.80 -19.83 -5.21
C ARG A 182 -13.83 -19.97 -4.06
N VAL A 183 -14.62 -18.93 -3.81
CA VAL A 183 -15.54 -18.88 -2.64
C VAL A 183 -17.01 -18.80 -3.01
N SER A 184 -17.36 -18.64 -4.30
CA SER A 184 -18.74 -18.47 -4.77
C SER A 184 -19.67 -19.65 -4.48
N HIS A 185 -19.12 -20.82 -4.14
CA HIS A 185 -19.86 -22.02 -3.78
C HIS A 185 -20.24 -22.08 -2.30
N LEU A 186 -19.72 -21.16 -1.46
CA LEU A 186 -20.01 -21.11 -0.02
C LEU A 186 -21.44 -20.59 0.24
N PRO A 187 -21.98 -20.82 1.46
CA PRO A 187 -23.23 -20.18 1.87
C PRO A 187 -23.15 -18.65 1.72
N PRO A 188 -24.23 -17.98 1.24
CA PRO A 188 -24.22 -16.53 0.98
C PRO A 188 -23.71 -15.67 2.14
N ALA A 189 -24.00 -16.06 3.38
CA ALA A 189 -23.56 -15.34 4.58
C ALA A 189 -22.03 -15.41 4.82
N GLU A 190 -21.33 -16.37 4.21
CA GLU A 190 -19.90 -16.59 4.41
C GLU A 190 -19.04 -16.05 3.26
N ILE A 191 -19.65 -15.84 2.06
CA ILE A 191 -18.90 -15.49 0.84
C ILE A 191 -18.08 -14.22 1.04
N VAL A 192 -18.66 -13.15 1.57
CA VAL A 192 -17.97 -11.85 1.67
C VAL A 192 -16.76 -11.94 2.60
N GLN A 193 -16.91 -12.58 3.76
CA GLN A 193 -15.78 -12.75 4.68
C GLN A 193 -14.69 -13.66 4.10
N ALA A 194 -15.07 -14.74 3.43
CA ALA A 194 -14.11 -15.60 2.73
C ALA A 194 -13.41 -14.83 1.61
N LEU A 195 -14.12 -13.97 0.87
CA LEU A 195 -13.56 -13.15 -0.20
C LEU A 195 -12.60 -12.07 0.33
N GLU A 196 -12.82 -11.54 1.54
CA GLU A 196 -11.87 -10.64 2.21
C GLU A 196 -10.51 -11.32 2.45
N LYS A 197 -10.54 -12.57 2.88
CA LYS A 197 -9.32 -13.39 3.03
C LYS A 197 -8.72 -13.74 1.66
N GLN A 198 -9.55 -14.03 0.64
CA GLN A 198 -9.06 -14.23 -0.74
C GLN A 198 -8.40 -12.97 -1.31
N ALA A 199 -8.84 -11.77 -0.97
CA ALA A 199 -8.18 -10.54 -1.41
C ALA A 199 -6.72 -10.45 -0.93
N VAL A 200 -6.44 -10.96 0.27
CA VAL A 200 -5.07 -11.10 0.78
C VAL A 200 -4.30 -12.12 -0.04
N LEU A 201 -4.86 -13.32 -0.27
CA LEU A 201 -4.18 -14.41 -0.97
C LEU A 201 -3.90 -14.07 -2.43
N VAL A 202 -4.88 -13.53 -3.16
CA VAL A 202 -4.71 -13.08 -4.55
C VAL A 202 -3.61 -12.01 -4.64
N SER A 203 -3.55 -11.09 -3.67
CA SER A 203 -2.50 -10.08 -3.64
C SER A 203 -1.12 -10.66 -3.39
N LEU A 204 -0.99 -11.66 -2.51
CA LEU A 204 0.28 -12.39 -2.30
C LEU A 204 0.70 -13.18 -3.55
N GLU A 205 -0.23 -13.86 -4.21
CA GLU A 205 0.02 -14.56 -5.46
C GLU A 205 0.51 -13.59 -6.54
N ASN A 206 -0.16 -12.45 -6.67
CA ASN A 206 0.21 -11.41 -7.64
C ASN A 206 1.57 -10.77 -7.33
N LEU A 207 1.94 -10.59 -6.06
CA LEU A 207 3.29 -10.12 -5.68
C LEU A 207 4.39 -11.03 -6.24
N MET A 208 4.20 -12.34 -6.23
CA MET A 208 5.16 -13.29 -6.78
C MET A 208 5.30 -13.23 -8.31
N THR A 209 4.38 -12.57 -9.01
CA THR A 209 4.50 -12.35 -10.47
C THR A 209 5.51 -11.25 -10.82
N PHE A 210 5.89 -10.39 -9.88
CA PHE A 210 6.89 -9.34 -10.08
C PHE A 210 8.30 -9.96 -10.02
N PRO A 211 9.13 -9.88 -11.08
CA PRO A 211 10.44 -10.53 -11.11
C PRO A 211 11.31 -10.15 -9.92
N PHE A 212 11.40 -8.87 -9.59
CA PHE A 212 12.23 -8.38 -8.48
C PHE A 212 11.72 -8.79 -7.09
N VAL A 213 10.41 -9.05 -6.93
CA VAL A 213 9.84 -9.62 -5.69
C VAL A 213 10.21 -11.10 -5.60
N ASN A 214 9.95 -11.84 -6.69
CA ASN A 214 10.25 -13.27 -6.76
C ASN A 214 11.74 -13.54 -6.48
N ASP A 215 12.64 -12.79 -7.12
CA ASP A 215 14.08 -12.93 -6.91
C ASP A 215 14.46 -12.61 -5.46
N ALA A 216 13.88 -11.56 -4.86
CA ALA A 216 14.16 -11.21 -3.48
C ALA A 216 13.66 -12.26 -2.48
N VAL A 217 12.52 -12.92 -2.76
CA VAL A 217 11.99 -14.01 -1.94
C VAL A 217 12.86 -15.26 -2.07
N LEU A 218 13.26 -15.63 -3.30
CA LEU A 218 14.11 -16.80 -3.54
C LEU A 218 15.53 -16.65 -2.92
N ASP A 219 16.01 -15.42 -2.82
CA ASP A 219 17.29 -15.09 -2.18
C ASP A 219 17.18 -14.89 -0.65
N ASP A 220 16.06 -15.23 -0.02
CA ASP A 220 15.80 -15.02 1.43
C ASP A 220 15.98 -13.57 1.91
N ARG A 221 15.91 -12.59 1.00
CA ARG A 221 16.01 -11.15 1.32
C ARG A 221 14.65 -10.50 1.62
N LEU A 222 13.57 -11.14 1.22
CA LEU A 222 12.21 -10.65 1.38
C LEU A 222 11.27 -11.76 1.83
N THR A 223 10.41 -11.46 2.80
CA THR A 223 9.34 -12.36 3.25
C THR A 223 7.99 -11.73 3.03
N LEU A 224 7.02 -12.51 2.53
CA LEU A 224 5.64 -12.08 2.33
C LEU A 224 4.75 -12.58 3.47
N HIS A 225 3.83 -11.72 3.94
CA HIS A 225 2.92 -12.04 5.03
C HIS A 225 1.49 -11.66 4.65
N GLY A 226 0.54 -12.57 4.88
CA GLY A 226 -0.90 -12.33 4.72
C GLY A 226 -1.56 -12.17 6.08
N LEU A 227 -2.20 -11.04 6.31
CA LEU A 227 -2.92 -10.74 7.54
C LEU A 227 -4.37 -10.32 7.25
N TRP A 228 -5.27 -10.63 8.17
CA TRP A 228 -6.63 -10.15 8.14
C TRP A 228 -7.04 -9.69 9.54
N THR A 229 -7.64 -8.50 9.64
CA THR A 229 -8.08 -7.93 10.94
C THR A 229 -9.59 -7.78 11.00
N ASN A 230 -10.17 -8.17 12.13
CA ASN A 230 -11.55 -7.89 12.44
C ASN A 230 -11.67 -6.48 13.05
N THR A 231 -12.17 -5.53 12.27
CA THR A 231 -12.30 -4.13 12.70
C THR A 231 -13.30 -3.91 13.84
N GLY A 232 -14.23 -4.83 14.05
CA GLY A 232 -15.24 -4.75 15.13
C GLY A 232 -14.76 -5.32 16.46
N GLU A 233 -13.90 -6.34 16.40
CA GLU A 233 -13.47 -7.10 17.59
C GLU A 233 -11.98 -6.89 17.91
N GLY A 234 -11.23 -6.23 17.02
CA GLY A 234 -9.80 -5.99 17.19
C GLY A 234 -8.94 -7.24 17.03
N GLY A 235 -9.51 -8.35 16.52
CA GLY A 235 -8.76 -9.57 16.24
C GLY A 235 -7.83 -9.41 15.03
N LEU A 236 -6.70 -10.12 15.05
CA LEU A 236 -5.75 -10.23 13.95
C LEU A 236 -5.52 -11.70 13.63
N GLU A 237 -5.63 -12.07 12.37
CA GLU A 237 -5.32 -13.42 11.89
C GLU A 237 -4.17 -13.35 10.88
N GLN A 238 -3.31 -14.36 10.91
CA GLN A 238 -2.22 -14.58 9.97
C GLN A 238 -2.50 -15.79 9.10
N PHE A 239 -2.17 -15.72 7.82
CA PHE A 239 -2.19 -16.85 6.92
C PHE A 239 -0.99 -17.77 7.15
N ASP A 240 -1.25 -19.03 7.44
CA ASP A 240 -0.27 -20.10 7.50
C ASP A 240 -0.24 -20.86 6.17
N ALA A 241 0.80 -20.65 5.38
CA ALA A 241 0.95 -21.30 4.07
C ALA A 241 1.11 -22.82 4.16
N SER A 242 1.58 -23.36 5.30
CA SER A 242 1.75 -24.81 5.50
C SER A 242 0.41 -25.51 5.73
N ARG A 243 -0.58 -24.79 6.29
CA ARG A 243 -1.93 -25.28 6.56
C ARG A 243 -2.94 -24.82 5.52
N GLY A 244 -2.65 -23.74 4.80
CA GLY A 244 -3.58 -23.13 3.87
C GLY A 244 -4.74 -22.38 4.54
N GLU A 245 -4.57 -21.96 5.79
CA GLU A 245 -5.63 -21.33 6.59
C GLU A 245 -5.15 -20.09 7.35
N PHE A 246 -6.11 -19.24 7.74
CA PHE A 246 -5.84 -18.13 8.65
C PHE A 246 -6.08 -18.58 10.10
N HIS A 247 -5.16 -18.20 10.99
CA HIS A 247 -5.26 -18.45 12.43
C HIS A 247 -4.98 -17.18 13.23
N ALA A 248 -5.51 -17.09 14.43
CA ALA A 248 -5.29 -15.95 15.31
C ALA A 248 -3.80 -15.80 15.69
N VAL A 249 -3.34 -14.54 15.74
CA VAL A 249 -1.99 -14.15 16.19
C VAL A 249 -1.94 -14.08 17.70
#